data_878b98df79fdc1f7884a2a65c2b95232
#
_entry.id   878b98df79fdc1f7884a2a65c2b95232
#
_cell.length_a   1.000
_cell.length_b   1.000
_cell.length_c   1.000
_cell.angle_alpha   90.00
_cell.angle_beta   90.00
_cell.angle_gamma   90.00
#
_symmetry.space_group_name_H-M   'P 1'
#
loop_
_entity.id
_entity.type
_entity.pdbx_description
1 polymer ?
#
loop_
_entity_poly.entity_id
_entity_poly.type
_entity_poly.pdbx_seq_one_letter_code
_entity_poly.pdbx_strand_id
1 'polypeptide(L)'
;MKCDEKLVRLEETYGDWVKQEKENCRMSSGEMTKELYPYQALFSPIQVNKTMIKNRVVMGPMGNLNMCEESGRPNDKMLQYFFARAKGGTGLLTTGLIPVSHGIDPTVTEVDDLSLFPRIDHARTVFAGWRDLTQGVHAYGSKIFIQITPGLGRVGPPTCVMTKHKIPVSASVNPSFYIPQLPCIPLTLSLIHI
;
A
#
# COMPACT_ATOMS: atom_id res chain seq x y z
N MET A 1 35.95 -31.13 5.55
CA MET A 1 34.57 -31.65 5.55
C MET A 1 33.95 -31.27 4.22
N LYS A 2 33.67 -32.22 3.38
CA LYS A 2 33.07 -32.01 2.04
C LYS A 2 31.65 -31.53 2.17
N CYS A 3 31.14 -30.80 1.19
CA CYS A 3 29.80 -30.21 1.23
C CYS A 3 28.70 -31.26 1.47
N ASP A 4 28.89 -32.45 0.88
CA ASP A 4 27.98 -33.57 0.99
C ASP A 4 27.87 -34.15 2.41
N GLU A 5 28.97 -34.17 3.18
CA GLU A 5 28.96 -34.62 4.58
C GLU A 5 28.22 -33.64 5.51
N LYS A 6 28.23 -32.34 5.16
CA LYS A 6 27.46 -31.32 5.89
C LYS A 6 25.98 -31.42 5.58
N LEU A 7 25.61 -31.72 4.34
CA LEU A 7 24.23 -31.92 3.92
C LEU A 7 23.61 -33.16 4.56
N VAL A 8 24.34 -34.30 4.59
CA VAL A 8 23.86 -35.50 5.28
C VAL A 8 23.63 -35.23 6.76
N ARG A 9 24.57 -34.55 7.42
CA ARG A 9 24.44 -34.20 8.84
C ARG A 9 23.29 -33.21 9.13
N LEU A 10 23.00 -32.33 8.20
CA LEU A 10 21.82 -31.44 8.28
C LEU A 10 20.52 -32.25 8.09
N GLU A 11 20.50 -33.19 7.16
CA GLU A 11 19.33 -34.05 6.95
C GLU A 11 19.07 -34.98 8.14
N GLU A 12 20.11 -35.54 8.76
CA GLU A 12 19.98 -36.35 9.98
C GLU A 12 19.50 -35.54 11.18
N THR A 13 19.92 -34.27 11.29
CA THR A 13 19.61 -33.44 12.46
C THR A 13 18.28 -32.69 12.31
N TYR A 14 17.96 -32.27 11.10
CA TYR A 14 16.83 -31.38 10.83
C TYR A 14 15.84 -31.92 9.77
N GLY A 15 16.02 -33.18 9.33
CA GLY A 15 15.24 -33.75 8.25
C GLY A 15 13.73 -33.75 8.50
N ASP A 16 13.32 -34.03 9.72
CA ASP A 16 11.91 -33.98 10.11
C ASP A 16 11.39 -32.55 10.16
N TRP A 17 12.17 -31.61 10.67
CA TRP A 17 11.85 -30.20 10.65
C TRP A 17 11.76 -29.66 9.20
N VAL A 18 12.68 -30.04 8.32
CA VAL A 18 12.67 -29.63 6.90
C VAL A 18 11.47 -30.22 6.16
N LYS A 19 11.08 -31.46 6.47
CA LYS A 19 9.85 -32.06 5.92
C LYS A 19 8.61 -31.29 6.40
N GLN A 20 8.57 -30.98 7.67
CA GLN A 20 7.47 -30.22 8.30
C GLN A 20 7.41 -28.80 7.74
N GLU A 21 8.55 -28.14 7.53
CA GLU A 21 8.63 -26.83 6.89
C GLU A 21 8.27 -26.86 5.40
N LYS A 22 8.60 -27.93 4.68
CA LYS A 22 8.14 -28.12 3.29
C LYS A 22 6.63 -28.32 3.21
N GLU A 23 6.04 -29.04 4.15
CA GLU A 23 4.59 -29.15 4.26
C GLU A 23 3.97 -27.82 4.69
N ASN A 24 4.58 -27.09 5.59
CA ASN A 24 4.20 -25.74 6.00
C ASN A 24 4.33 -24.74 4.83
N CYS A 25 5.34 -24.84 3.99
CA CYS A 25 5.50 -24.03 2.78
C CYS A 25 4.45 -24.33 1.70
N ARG A 26 3.86 -25.52 1.67
CA ARG A 26 2.64 -25.78 0.87
C ARG A 26 1.47 -24.93 1.34
N MET A 27 1.50 -24.46 2.55
CA MET A 27 0.49 -23.54 3.10
C MET A 27 0.51 -22.15 2.45
N SER A 28 1.56 -21.79 1.75
CA SER A 28 1.55 -20.58 0.90
C SER A 28 0.52 -20.68 -0.23
N SER A 29 0.01 -21.87 -0.52
CA SER A 29 -1.13 -22.11 -1.42
C SER A 29 -2.50 -21.97 -0.75
N GLY A 30 -2.57 -21.69 0.54
CA GLY A 30 -3.81 -21.45 1.28
C GLY A 30 -4.33 -22.68 2.07
N GLU A 31 -3.71 -23.84 1.99
CA GLU A 31 -4.04 -25.00 2.81
C GLU A 31 -3.23 -24.96 4.12
N MET A 32 -3.94 -24.89 5.25
CA MET A 32 -3.33 -24.90 6.57
C MET A 32 -3.57 -26.24 7.26
N THR A 33 -2.54 -26.79 7.91
CA THR A 33 -2.73 -27.92 8.80
C THR A 33 -3.32 -27.46 10.13
N LYS A 34 -4.30 -28.22 10.65
CA LYS A 34 -5.03 -27.90 11.89
C LYS A 34 -4.13 -27.82 13.14
N GLU A 35 -2.96 -28.40 13.07
CA GLU A 35 -2.03 -28.56 14.19
C GLU A 35 -1.19 -27.31 14.46
N LEU A 36 -0.84 -26.56 13.42
CA LEU A 36 0.01 -25.38 13.54
C LEU A 36 -0.74 -24.07 13.82
N TYR A 37 -2.01 -24.01 13.41
CA TYR A 37 -2.80 -22.79 13.57
C TYR A 37 -4.22 -23.11 14.03
N PRO A 38 -4.50 -22.94 15.31
CA PRO A 38 -5.85 -23.12 15.84
C PRO A 38 -6.87 -22.12 15.25
N TYR A 39 -6.39 -21.04 14.61
CA TYR A 39 -7.22 -19.96 14.05
C TYR A 39 -7.40 -20.12 12.54
N GLN A 40 -8.02 -21.19 12.10
CA GLN A 40 -8.25 -21.48 10.67
C GLN A 40 -8.96 -20.35 9.91
N ALA A 41 -9.80 -19.57 10.58
CA ALA A 41 -10.53 -18.47 9.96
C ALA A 41 -9.61 -17.39 9.40
N LEU A 42 -8.46 -17.10 10.05
CA LEU A 42 -7.54 -16.05 9.62
C LEU A 42 -6.96 -16.30 8.23
N PHE A 43 -6.68 -17.57 7.94
CA PHE A 43 -6.04 -17.97 6.68
C PHE A 43 -7.04 -18.53 5.65
N SER A 44 -8.31 -18.59 6.00
CA SER A 44 -9.34 -18.97 5.03
C SER A 44 -9.57 -17.84 4.03
N PRO A 45 -9.80 -18.17 2.74
CA PRO A 45 -10.11 -17.18 1.74
C PRO A 45 -11.41 -16.44 2.07
N ILE A 46 -11.51 -15.20 1.61
CA ILE A 46 -12.70 -14.38 1.74
C ILE A 46 -13.02 -13.70 0.40
N GLN A 47 -14.29 -13.69 0.06
CA GLN A 47 -14.77 -12.97 -1.10
C GLN A 47 -15.23 -11.57 -0.68
N VAL A 48 -14.62 -10.55 -1.32
CA VAL A 48 -15.02 -9.15 -1.18
C VAL A 48 -15.58 -8.69 -2.53
N ASN A 49 -16.89 -8.54 -2.59
CA ASN A 49 -17.61 -8.32 -3.84
C ASN A 49 -17.24 -9.40 -4.89
N LYS A 50 -16.64 -9.02 -6.02
CA LYS A 50 -16.20 -9.93 -7.09
C LYS A 50 -14.77 -10.43 -6.94
N THR A 51 -14.05 -10.00 -5.90
CA THR A 51 -12.64 -10.31 -5.71
C THR A 51 -12.45 -11.35 -4.62
N MET A 52 -11.79 -12.45 -4.96
CA MET A 52 -11.36 -13.45 -3.98
C MET A 52 -10.00 -13.03 -3.41
N ILE A 53 -9.91 -12.99 -2.08
CA ILE A 53 -8.69 -12.69 -1.31
C ILE A 53 -8.26 -13.99 -0.64
N LYS A 54 -6.99 -14.36 -0.76
CA LYS A 54 -6.47 -15.67 -0.33
C LYS A 54 -6.55 -15.96 1.17
N ASN A 55 -6.58 -14.91 2.00
CA ASN A 55 -6.73 -15.01 3.45
C ASN A 55 -7.24 -13.69 4.03
N ARG A 56 -7.45 -13.62 5.34
CA ARG A 56 -8.03 -12.45 6.02
C ARG A 56 -6.98 -11.51 6.63
N VAL A 57 -5.70 -11.70 6.26
CA VAL A 57 -4.63 -10.78 6.65
C VAL A 57 -4.63 -9.59 5.71
N VAL A 58 -4.87 -8.41 6.26
CA VAL A 58 -4.96 -7.16 5.50
C VAL A 58 -3.91 -6.17 5.99
N MET A 59 -3.16 -5.60 5.06
CA MET A 59 -2.31 -4.46 5.33
C MET A 59 -3.14 -3.18 5.12
N GLY A 60 -3.39 -2.45 6.21
CA GLY A 60 -4.06 -1.15 6.18
C GLY A 60 -3.23 -0.08 5.46
N PRO A 61 -3.87 1.02 5.02
CA PRO A 61 -3.20 2.10 4.33
C PRO A 61 -2.21 2.83 5.23
N MET A 62 -1.01 3.08 4.70
CA MET A 62 0.01 3.93 5.32
C MET A 62 0.60 4.85 4.26
N GLY A 63 0.93 6.08 4.63
CA GLY A 63 1.46 7.08 3.72
C GLY A 63 2.72 6.60 2.98
N ASN A 64 2.69 6.65 1.67
CA ASN A 64 3.79 6.24 0.80
C ASN A 64 4.64 7.46 0.38
N LEU A 65 5.11 8.22 1.38
CA LEU A 65 5.96 9.40 1.16
C LEU A 65 7.31 9.00 0.56
N ASN A 66 7.76 9.74 -0.44
CA ASN A 66 9.05 9.53 -1.11
C ASN A 66 9.22 8.11 -1.69
N MET A 67 8.12 7.45 -2.01
CA MET A 67 8.08 6.16 -2.67
C MET A 67 7.70 6.27 -4.15
N CYS A 68 7.96 7.41 -4.75
CA CYS A 68 7.75 7.67 -6.17
C CYS A 68 8.89 8.51 -6.75
N GLU A 69 8.92 8.57 -8.06
CA GLU A 69 9.74 9.50 -8.84
C GLU A 69 9.06 10.89 -8.86
N GLU A 70 9.75 11.92 -9.31
CA GLU A 70 9.19 13.27 -9.48
C GLU A 70 7.94 13.29 -10.37
N SER A 71 7.88 12.39 -11.36
CA SER A 71 6.71 12.17 -12.20
C SER A 71 5.47 11.69 -11.45
N GLY A 72 5.62 11.22 -10.20
CA GLY A 72 4.59 10.53 -9.43
C GLY A 72 4.50 9.03 -9.72
N ARG A 73 5.38 8.49 -10.56
CA ARG A 73 5.49 7.05 -10.80
C ARG A 73 5.95 6.33 -9.53
N PRO A 74 5.30 5.22 -9.12
CA PRO A 74 5.82 4.34 -8.08
C PRO A 74 7.28 3.93 -8.38
N ASN A 75 8.18 4.14 -7.44
CA ASN A 75 9.59 3.79 -7.58
C ASN A 75 9.89 2.40 -6.98
N ASP A 76 11.13 1.94 -7.12
CA ASP A 76 11.55 0.63 -6.63
C ASP A 76 11.35 0.46 -5.12
N LYS A 77 11.47 1.53 -4.32
CA LYS A 77 11.18 1.46 -2.88
C LYS A 77 9.73 1.06 -2.62
N MET A 78 8.80 1.65 -3.38
CA MET A 78 7.38 1.30 -3.29
C MET A 78 7.12 -0.14 -3.72
N LEU A 79 7.70 -0.56 -4.85
CA LEU A 79 7.56 -1.90 -5.36
C LEU A 79 8.05 -2.93 -4.33
N GLN A 80 9.28 -2.79 -3.85
CA GLN A 80 9.87 -3.70 -2.88
C GLN A 80 9.11 -3.71 -1.54
N TYR A 81 8.63 -2.54 -1.12
CA TYR A 81 7.82 -2.41 0.09
C TYR A 81 6.56 -3.28 0.06
N PHE A 82 5.83 -3.25 -1.05
CA PHE A 82 4.61 -4.05 -1.22
C PHE A 82 4.93 -5.51 -1.55
N PHE A 83 5.96 -5.78 -2.35
CA PHE A 83 6.36 -7.15 -2.67
C PHE A 83 6.80 -7.94 -1.44
N ALA A 84 7.56 -7.33 -0.53
CA ALA A 84 7.97 -7.98 0.70
C ALA A 84 6.76 -8.44 1.55
N ARG A 85 5.69 -7.64 1.61
CA ARG A 85 4.48 -7.96 2.35
C ARG A 85 3.61 -8.99 1.64
N ALA A 86 3.51 -8.90 0.32
CA ALA A 86 2.83 -9.89 -0.50
C ALA A 86 3.51 -11.26 -0.41
N LYS A 87 4.87 -11.28 -0.49
CA LYS A 87 5.71 -12.46 -0.29
C LYS A 87 5.55 -13.03 1.12
N GLY A 88 5.42 -12.18 2.13
CA GLY A 88 5.15 -12.57 3.53
C GLY A 88 3.74 -13.13 3.78
N GLY A 89 2.90 -13.27 2.74
CA GLY A 89 1.62 -13.96 2.83
C GLY A 89 0.38 -13.07 3.01
N THR A 90 0.51 -11.76 3.09
CA THR A 90 -0.63 -10.82 3.20
C THR A 90 -1.62 -11.05 2.06
N GLY A 91 -2.90 -11.22 2.38
CA GLY A 91 -3.96 -11.46 1.38
C GLY A 91 -4.35 -10.20 0.61
N LEU A 92 -4.55 -9.10 1.32
CA LEU A 92 -4.92 -7.81 0.75
C LEU A 92 -3.96 -6.71 1.25
N LEU A 93 -3.45 -5.92 0.34
CA LEU A 93 -2.67 -4.74 0.65
C LEU A 93 -3.43 -3.49 0.21
N THR A 94 -3.32 -2.41 0.98
CA THR A 94 -3.89 -1.12 0.59
C THR A 94 -2.76 -0.10 0.55
N THR A 95 -2.69 0.67 -0.52
CA THR A 95 -1.71 1.76 -0.61
C THR A 95 -2.00 2.85 0.42
N GLY A 96 -1.02 3.69 0.72
CA GLY A 96 -1.29 4.97 1.35
C GLY A 96 -2.07 5.90 0.43
N LEU A 97 -2.28 7.11 0.87
CA LEU A 97 -3.03 8.10 0.11
C LEU A 97 -2.39 8.36 -1.26
N ILE A 98 -3.21 8.33 -2.29
CA ILE A 98 -2.86 8.67 -3.67
C ILE A 98 -3.75 9.83 -4.10
N PRO A 99 -3.20 11.01 -4.36
CA PRO A 99 -3.98 12.15 -4.85
C PRO A 99 -4.61 11.89 -6.22
N VAL A 100 -5.89 12.21 -6.36
CA VAL A 100 -6.63 11.99 -7.63
C VAL A 100 -6.42 13.10 -8.65
N SER A 101 -5.99 14.28 -8.24
CA SER A 101 -5.84 15.43 -9.13
C SER A 101 -4.88 16.46 -8.57
N HIS A 102 -4.18 17.14 -9.47
CA HIS A 102 -3.30 18.26 -9.17
C HIS A 102 -4.04 19.56 -8.80
N GLY A 103 -5.33 19.64 -8.96
CA GLY A 103 -6.05 20.89 -8.85
C GLY A 103 -7.04 20.99 -7.70
N ILE A 104 -7.35 19.88 -7.03
CA ILE A 104 -8.41 19.86 -6.01
C ILE A 104 -7.88 20.38 -4.69
N ASP A 105 -6.82 19.79 -4.16
CA ASP A 105 -6.18 20.27 -2.93
C ASP A 105 -4.71 20.59 -3.17
N PRO A 106 -4.36 21.88 -3.28
CA PRO A 106 -2.98 22.29 -3.52
C PRO A 106 -2.03 21.91 -2.39
N THR A 107 -2.53 21.64 -1.19
CA THR A 107 -1.68 21.24 -0.05
C THR A 107 -1.10 19.85 -0.20
N VAL A 108 -1.65 19.01 -1.09
CA VAL A 108 -1.17 17.66 -1.39
C VAL A 108 -0.30 17.61 -2.64
N THR A 109 -0.60 18.47 -3.60
CA THR A 109 0.02 18.42 -4.94
C THR A 109 1.25 19.31 -5.08
N GLU A 110 1.39 20.30 -4.22
CA GLU A 110 2.51 21.24 -4.20
C GLU A 110 3.39 21.03 -2.97
N VAL A 111 3.48 19.79 -2.49
CA VAL A 111 4.30 19.47 -1.34
C VAL A 111 5.77 19.71 -1.68
N ASP A 112 6.52 20.19 -0.71
CA ASP A 112 7.96 20.44 -0.80
C ASP A 112 8.72 19.20 -1.33
N ASP A 113 9.91 19.42 -1.89
CA ASP A 113 10.81 18.37 -2.41
C ASP A 113 11.07 17.22 -1.41
N LEU A 114 10.67 17.39 -0.17
CA LEU A 114 10.79 16.40 0.90
C LEU A 114 9.64 15.39 0.97
N SER A 115 8.53 15.61 0.26
CA SER A 115 7.31 14.80 0.42
C SER A 115 6.63 14.53 -0.92
N LEU A 116 7.23 13.70 -1.74
CA LEU A 116 6.62 13.25 -2.98
C LEU A 116 5.58 12.15 -2.73
N PHE A 117 4.40 12.34 -3.30
CA PHE A 117 3.33 11.34 -3.30
C PHE A 117 3.22 10.66 -4.65
N PRO A 118 3.03 9.32 -4.67
CA PRO A 118 2.65 8.63 -5.91
C PRO A 118 1.34 9.22 -6.45
N ARG A 119 1.22 9.27 -7.76
CA ARG A 119 0.06 9.87 -8.44
C ARG A 119 -0.62 8.88 -9.36
N ILE A 120 -1.87 9.16 -9.66
CA ILE A 120 -2.59 8.51 -10.75
C ILE A 120 -2.81 9.58 -11.80
N ASP A 121 -2.18 9.44 -12.95
CA ASP A 121 -2.40 10.29 -14.10
C ASP A 121 -2.32 9.50 -15.42
N HIS A 122 -2.53 10.17 -16.54
CA HIS A 122 -2.55 9.54 -17.86
C HIS A 122 -1.16 9.29 -18.45
N ALA A 123 -0.08 9.70 -17.79
CA ALA A 123 1.27 9.49 -18.29
C ALA A 123 1.59 7.99 -18.38
N ARG A 124 2.06 7.54 -19.53
CA ARG A 124 2.38 6.12 -19.76
C ARG A 124 3.39 5.57 -18.75
N THR A 125 4.33 6.39 -18.33
CA THR A 125 5.36 6.04 -17.34
C THR A 125 4.75 5.76 -15.97
N VAL A 126 3.82 6.62 -15.54
CA VAL A 126 3.10 6.46 -14.27
C VAL A 126 2.24 5.20 -14.30
N PHE A 127 1.48 5.01 -15.38
CA PHE A 127 0.68 3.80 -15.59
C PHE A 127 1.55 2.53 -15.57
N ALA A 128 2.72 2.55 -16.21
CA ALA A 128 3.64 1.41 -16.20
C ALA A 128 4.09 1.07 -14.77
N GLY A 129 4.43 2.06 -13.94
CA GLY A 129 4.81 1.83 -12.54
C GLY A 129 3.69 1.19 -11.72
N TRP A 130 2.45 1.64 -11.88
CA TRP A 130 1.30 1.03 -11.23
C TRP A 130 1.03 -0.39 -11.72
N ARG A 131 1.20 -0.64 -13.02
CA ARG A 131 1.09 -1.98 -13.59
C ARG A 131 2.14 -2.91 -13.00
N ASP A 132 3.39 -2.47 -12.94
CA ASP A 132 4.50 -3.27 -12.41
C ASP A 132 4.25 -3.62 -10.93
N LEU A 133 3.79 -2.65 -10.13
CA LEU A 133 3.39 -2.87 -8.74
C LEU A 133 2.26 -3.89 -8.62
N THR A 134 1.20 -3.73 -9.38
CA THR A 134 0.02 -4.61 -9.29
C THR A 134 0.35 -6.02 -9.76
N GLN A 135 1.08 -6.17 -10.87
CA GLN A 135 1.50 -7.47 -11.37
C GLN A 135 2.41 -8.20 -10.38
N GLY A 136 3.38 -7.50 -9.78
CA GLY A 136 4.27 -8.08 -8.79
C GLY A 136 3.54 -8.53 -7.52
N VAL A 137 2.59 -7.75 -7.01
CA VAL A 137 1.75 -8.16 -5.87
C VAL A 137 0.87 -9.35 -6.23
N HIS A 138 0.28 -9.36 -7.43
CA HIS A 138 -0.57 -10.45 -7.90
C HIS A 138 0.22 -11.75 -8.12
N ALA A 139 1.50 -11.68 -8.48
CA ALA A 139 2.35 -12.85 -8.63
C ALA A 139 2.49 -13.67 -7.32
N TYR A 140 2.34 -13.02 -6.16
CA TYR A 140 2.28 -13.69 -4.86
C TYR A 140 0.85 -14.10 -4.44
N GLY A 141 -0.13 -14.04 -5.34
CA GLY A 141 -1.53 -14.35 -5.05
C GLY A 141 -2.24 -13.33 -4.15
N SER A 142 -1.59 -12.23 -3.81
CA SER A 142 -2.16 -11.14 -3.02
C SER A 142 -2.96 -10.19 -3.91
N LYS A 143 -3.86 -9.40 -3.29
CA LYS A 143 -4.58 -8.32 -3.96
C LYS A 143 -4.09 -6.98 -3.44
N ILE A 144 -4.20 -5.94 -4.26
CA ILE A 144 -3.84 -4.58 -3.87
C ILE A 144 -4.98 -3.62 -4.23
N PHE A 145 -5.35 -2.78 -3.26
CA PHE A 145 -6.31 -1.69 -3.42
C PHE A 145 -5.60 -0.37 -3.31
N ILE A 146 -6.05 0.61 -4.05
CA ILE A 146 -5.52 1.97 -4.02
C ILE A 146 -6.43 2.82 -3.15
N GLN A 147 -5.87 3.50 -2.14
CA GLN A 147 -6.56 4.52 -1.37
C GLN A 147 -6.42 5.86 -2.09
N ILE A 148 -7.48 6.30 -2.74
CA ILE A 148 -7.51 7.61 -3.40
C ILE A 148 -7.97 8.71 -2.43
N THR A 149 -7.44 9.91 -2.58
CA THR A 149 -7.82 11.07 -1.77
C THR A 149 -7.95 12.33 -2.62
N PRO A 150 -8.96 13.18 -2.37
CA PRO A 150 -9.02 14.50 -2.98
C PRO A 150 -8.06 15.50 -2.31
N GLY A 151 -7.50 15.15 -1.14
CA GLY A 151 -6.60 16.01 -0.38
C GLY A 151 -6.56 15.65 1.10
N LEU A 152 -5.85 16.46 1.89
CA LEU A 152 -5.68 16.29 3.33
C LEU A 152 -6.75 16.99 4.16
N GLY A 153 -7.62 17.77 3.52
CA GLY A 153 -8.67 18.51 4.20
C GLY A 153 -8.09 19.49 5.22
N ARG A 154 -8.78 19.63 6.36
CA ARG A 154 -8.38 20.55 7.42
C ARG A 154 -6.99 20.29 8.05
N VAL A 155 -6.39 19.13 7.81
CA VAL A 155 -5.05 18.78 8.29
C VAL A 155 -3.95 19.02 7.24
N GLY A 156 -4.24 19.82 6.22
CA GLY A 156 -3.25 20.27 5.24
C GLY A 156 -2.04 20.91 5.92
N PRO A 157 -0.80 20.62 5.46
CA PRO A 157 0.43 21.07 6.11
C PRO A 157 0.49 22.59 6.25
N PRO A 158 0.85 23.13 7.41
CA PRO A 158 0.95 24.57 7.63
C PRO A 158 2.01 25.22 6.74
N THR A 159 3.04 24.50 6.34
CA THR A 159 4.07 24.97 5.40
C THR A 159 3.46 25.39 4.06
N CYS A 160 2.55 24.61 3.51
CA CYS A 160 1.86 24.97 2.26
C CYS A 160 1.02 26.24 2.40
N VAL A 161 0.39 26.43 3.56
CA VAL A 161 -0.40 27.63 3.84
C VAL A 161 0.50 28.86 4.01
N MET A 162 1.54 28.74 4.81
CA MET A 162 2.40 29.86 5.19
C MET A 162 3.40 30.26 4.10
N THR A 163 4.00 29.29 3.41
CA THR A 163 5.04 29.55 2.42
C THR A 163 4.50 29.67 1.00
N LYS A 164 3.50 28.89 0.65
CA LYS A 164 2.92 28.88 -0.71
C LYS A 164 1.56 29.61 -0.80
N HIS A 165 1.05 30.15 0.31
CA HIS A 165 -0.25 30.82 0.40
C HIS A 165 -1.42 29.99 -0.16
N LYS A 166 -1.38 28.67 0.04
CA LYS A 166 -2.42 27.74 -0.43
C LYS A 166 -3.34 27.35 0.71
N ILE A 167 -4.63 27.56 0.52
CA ILE A 167 -5.65 27.24 1.53
C ILE A 167 -6.08 25.79 1.36
N PRO A 168 -6.13 24.96 2.44
CA PRO A 168 -6.62 23.60 2.38
C PRO A 168 -8.07 23.55 1.90
N VAL A 169 -8.39 22.48 1.17
CA VAL A 169 -9.75 22.21 0.68
C VAL A 169 -10.37 21.08 1.51
N SER A 170 -11.62 21.24 1.94
CA SER A 170 -12.34 20.26 2.75
C SER A 170 -13.75 20.02 2.20
N ALA A 171 -14.41 18.94 2.62
CA ALA A 171 -15.78 18.65 2.23
C ALA A 171 -16.78 19.76 2.64
N SER A 172 -16.47 20.47 3.71
CA SER A 172 -17.26 21.59 4.22
C SER A 172 -16.34 22.67 4.78
N VAL A 173 -16.91 23.86 5.03
CA VAL A 173 -16.17 24.96 5.70
C VAL A 173 -15.84 24.53 7.13
N ASN A 174 -14.58 24.28 7.40
CA ASN A 174 -14.07 23.94 8.72
C ASN A 174 -12.80 24.75 8.99
N PRO A 175 -12.51 25.09 10.25
CA PRO A 175 -11.24 25.71 10.59
C PRO A 175 -10.09 24.75 10.28
N SER A 176 -8.97 25.28 9.75
CA SER A 176 -7.74 24.51 9.60
C SER A 176 -7.28 23.97 10.95
N PHE A 177 -6.74 22.75 10.97
CA PHE A 177 -6.28 22.15 12.22
C PHE A 177 -5.08 22.90 12.82
N TYR A 178 -4.17 23.33 11.96
CA TYR A 178 -2.94 24.02 12.40
C TYR A 178 -3.10 25.52 12.53
N ILE A 179 -4.02 26.12 11.78
CA ILE A 179 -4.29 27.56 11.78
C ILE A 179 -5.81 27.75 11.91
N PRO A 180 -6.36 27.67 13.13
CA PRO A 180 -7.82 27.73 13.34
C PRO A 180 -8.51 28.99 12.82
N GLN A 181 -7.77 30.11 12.68
CA GLN A 181 -8.27 31.37 12.14
C GLN A 181 -8.50 31.30 10.61
N LEU A 182 -7.93 30.31 9.94
CA LEU A 182 -8.06 30.13 8.50
C LEU A 182 -9.11 29.04 8.21
N PRO A 183 -10.23 29.37 7.58
CA PRO A 183 -11.20 28.35 7.16
C PRO A 183 -10.69 27.60 5.94
N CYS A 184 -11.00 26.32 5.86
CA CYS A 184 -10.79 25.53 4.64
C CYS A 184 -11.81 25.94 3.56
N ILE A 185 -11.39 25.88 2.31
CA ILE A 185 -12.29 26.09 1.16
C ILE A 185 -13.17 24.83 1.01
N PRO A 186 -14.50 24.96 0.95
CA PRO A 186 -15.36 23.81 0.74
C PRO A 186 -15.27 23.31 -0.69
N LEU A 187 -15.27 21.97 -0.85
CA LEU A 187 -15.43 21.34 -2.16
C LEU A 187 -16.82 21.69 -2.71
N THR A 188 -16.86 22.24 -3.90
CA THR A 188 -18.12 22.47 -4.60
C THR A 188 -18.56 21.19 -5.33
N LEU A 189 -19.88 21.06 -5.56
CA LEU A 189 -20.41 19.90 -6.31
C LEU A 189 -19.78 19.73 -7.69
N SER A 190 -19.35 20.83 -8.34
CA SER A 190 -18.63 20.77 -9.60
C SER A 190 -17.25 20.08 -9.53
N LEU A 191 -16.64 20.03 -8.35
CA LEU A 191 -15.36 19.32 -8.12
C LEU A 191 -15.57 17.86 -7.76
N ILE A 192 -16.78 17.45 -7.39
CA ILE A 192 -17.12 16.05 -7.04
C ILE A 192 -17.46 15.22 -8.29
N HIS A 193 -17.75 15.87 -9.41
CA HIS A 193 -18.15 15.24 -10.68
C HIS A 193 -17.00 15.10 -11.69
N ILE A 194 -15.75 15.05 -11.24
CA ILE A 194 -14.59 14.78 -12.09
C ILE A 194 -14.37 13.28 -12.21
#